data_bbe3de773ef91625d43e91e0602e3bcc
#
_entry.id   bbe3de773ef91625d43e91e0602e3bcc
#
_cell.length_a   1.000
_cell.length_b   1.000
_cell.length_c   1.000
_cell.angle_alpha   90.00
_cell.angle_beta   90.00
_cell.angle_gamma   90.00
#
_symmetry.space_group_name_H-M   'P 1'
#
loop_
_entity.id
_entity.type
_entity.pdbx_description
1 polymer ?
#
loop_
_entity_poly.entity_id
_entity_poly.type
_entity_poly.pdbx_seq_one_letter_code
_entity_poly.pdbx_strand_id
1 'polypeptide(L)'
;MNLSADTIQEIDQIILKYPEKRSAALMVIHLIQDEIGAIDLEACEWIAQKLEVQPINIQELITFYPMLREKPWGKKHLRVCRTLPCALRGSYATCQSLEKKLGVKEGHVSDNGEYSLEFMECLADCGEGPVVMVDEQTYENVDAEKAVLLADLLLKGKLDSSKKFVSYEQALVSESKTKASVKSKSSKK
;
A
#
# COMPACT_ATOMS: atom_id res chain seq x y z
N MET A 1 -19.90 12.49 6.08
CA MET A 1 -18.54 12.65 5.45
C MET A 1 -18.11 14.11 5.51
N ASN A 2 -16.87 14.40 5.96
CA ASN A 2 -16.30 15.76 6.02
C ASN A 2 -15.19 15.91 4.99
N LEU A 3 -15.47 16.57 3.87
CA LEU A 3 -14.47 16.97 2.88
C LEU A 3 -14.14 18.45 3.04
N SER A 4 -12.90 18.82 2.76
CA SER A 4 -12.47 20.21 2.73
C SER A 4 -13.14 20.98 1.60
N ALA A 5 -13.31 22.29 1.75
CA ALA A 5 -13.87 23.14 0.71
C ALA A 5 -12.99 23.10 -0.57
N ASP A 6 -11.68 22.99 -0.39
CA ASP A 6 -10.72 22.93 -1.49
C ASP A 6 -10.90 21.65 -2.32
N THR A 7 -11.04 20.49 -1.67
CA THR A 7 -11.31 19.20 -2.35
C THR A 7 -12.63 19.22 -3.09
N ILE A 8 -13.69 19.78 -2.49
CA ILE A 8 -14.99 19.91 -3.17
C ILE A 8 -14.85 20.78 -4.43
N GLN A 9 -14.14 21.90 -4.34
CA GLN A 9 -13.88 22.76 -5.48
C GLN A 9 -13.06 22.07 -6.57
N GLU A 10 -12.05 21.29 -6.19
CA GLU A 10 -11.25 20.52 -7.14
C GLU A 10 -12.08 19.44 -7.83
N ILE A 11 -12.95 18.75 -7.11
CA ILE A 11 -13.90 17.78 -7.67
C ILE A 11 -14.79 18.45 -8.71
N ASP A 12 -15.35 19.64 -8.42
CA ASP A 12 -16.17 20.37 -9.37
C ASP A 12 -15.41 20.76 -10.65
N GLN A 13 -14.16 21.19 -10.51
CA GLN A 13 -13.30 21.49 -11.65
C GLN A 13 -12.95 20.24 -12.49
N ILE A 14 -12.76 19.08 -11.84
CA ILE A 14 -12.48 17.84 -12.54
C ILE A 14 -13.70 17.36 -13.33
N ILE A 15 -14.88 17.37 -12.72
CA ILE A 15 -16.12 16.98 -13.40
C ILE A 15 -16.33 17.78 -14.70
N LEU A 16 -16.04 19.08 -14.68
CA LEU A 16 -16.17 19.94 -15.86
C LEU A 16 -15.23 19.61 -17.02
N LYS A 17 -14.14 18.84 -16.78
CA LYS A 17 -13.19 18.42 -17.82
C LYS A 17 -13.70 17.24 -18.66
N TYR A 18 -14.75 16.56 -18.22
CA TYR A 18 -15.28 15.38 -18.88
C TYR A 18 -16.60 15.69 -19.60
N PRO A 19 -16.84 15.11 -20.78
CA PRO A 19 -18.11 15.29 -21.50
C PRO A 19 -19.31 14.78 -20.71
N GLU A 20 -19.12 13.70 -19.94
CA GLU A 20 -20.13 13.12 -19.06
C GLU A 20 -19.59 13.01 -17.63
N LYS A 21 -20.41 13.37 -16.65
CA LYS A 21 -20.02 13.35 -15.22
C LYS A 21 -19.54 11.98 -14.77
N ARG A 22 -20.15 10.89 -15.24
CA ARG A 22 -19.74 9.51 -14.92
C ARG A 22 -18.28 9.23 -15.25
N SER A 23 -17.75 9.83 -16.32
CA SER A 23 -16.36 9.60 -16.74
C SER A 23 -15.34 10.18 -15.77
N ALA A 24 -15.72 11.10 -14.89
CA ALA A 24 -14.88 11.64 -13.84
C ALA A 24 -14.80 10.74 -12.59
N ALA A 25 -15.58 9.65 -12.51
CA ALA A 25 -15.79 8.88 -11.27
C ALA A 25 -14.49 8.43 -10.62
N LEU A 26 -13.56 7.83 -11.36
CA LEU A 26 -12.28 7.36 -10.79
C LEU A 26 -11.47 8.50 -10.19
N MET A 27 -11.37 9.63 -10.86
CA MET A 27 -10.64 10.78 -10.34
C MET A 27 -11.27 11.36 -9.08
N VAL A 28 -12.60 11.42 -9.03
CA VAL A 28 -13.34 11.87 -7.84
C VAL A 28 -13.14 10.91 -6.68
N ILE A 29 -13.22 9.60 -6.92
CA ILE A 29 -12.97 8.57 -5.91
C ILE A 29 -11.55 8.69 -5.34
N HIS A 30 -10.53 8.87 -6.20
CA HIS A 30 -9.15 9.05 -5.75
C HIS A 30 -8.98 10.27 -4.86
N LEU A 31 -9.47 11.44 -5.26
CA LEU A 31 -9.37 12.66 -4.46
C LEU A 31 -10.01 12.50 -3.07
N ILE A 32 -11.17 11.87 -3.02
CA ILE A 32 -11.87 11.63 -1.76
C ILE A 32 -11.09 10.62 -0.92
N GLN A 33 -10.63 9.51 -1.51
CA GLN A 33 -9.84 8.52 -0.79
C GLN A 33 -8.52 9.10 -0.24
N ASP A 34 -7.86 10.00 -0.96
CA ASP A 34 -6.64 10.66 -0.52
C ASP A 34 -6.87 11.54 0.71
N GLU A 35 -8.06 12.16 0.82
CA GLU A 35 -8.41 13.00 1.97
C GLU A 35 -8.91 12.19 3.18
N ILE A 36 -9.84 11.25 2.97
CA ILE A 36 -10.50 10.52 4.08
C ILE A 36 -9.97 9.10 4.32
N GLY A 37 -9.09 8.62 3.46
CA GLY A 37 -8.38 7.34 3.61
C GLY A 37 -9.10 6.12 3.05
N ALA A 38 -10.42 6.13 2.89
CA ALA A 38 -11.21 5.03 2.31
C ALA A 38 -12.58 5.55 1.86
N ILE A 39 -13.26 4.81 1.00
CA ILE A 39 -14.59 5.15 0.47
C ILE A 39 -15.61 4.25 1.16
N ASP A 40 -16.21 4.72 2.22
CA ASP A 40 -17.33 4.05 2.88
C ASP A 40 -18.66 4.24 2.14
N LEU A 41 -19.72 3.68 2.68
CA LEU A 41 -21.05 3.76 2.05
C LEU A 41 -21.54 5.22 1.93
N GLU A 42 -21.29 6.06 2.94
CA GLU A 42 -21.68 7.47 2.92
C GLU A 42 -20.94 8.22 1.81
N ALA A 43 -19.64 8.00 1.67
CA ALA A 43 -18.83 8.57 0.60
C ALA A 43 -19.29 8.08 -0.79
N CYS A 44 -19.61 6.78 -0.90
CA CYS A 44 -20.14 6.19 -2.13
C CYS A 44 -21.45 6.86 -2.57
N GLU A 45 -22.40 7.06 -1.64
CA GLU A 45 -23.67 7.73 -1.91
C GLU A 45 -23.47 9.20 -2.29
N TRP A 46 -22.57 9.90 -1.61
CA TRP A 46 -22.26 11.30 -1.94
C TRP A 46 -21.66 11.43 -3.34
N ILE A 47 -20.71 10.57 -3.71
CA ILE A 47 -20.11 10.55 -5.05
C ILE A 47 -21.18 10.27 -6.11
N ALA A 48 -22.02 9.28 -5.87
CA ALA A 48 -23.10 8.91 -6.78
C ALA A 48 -24.06 10.08 -7.03
N GLN A 49 -24.46 10.79 -5.98
CA GLN A 49 -25.30 11.97 -6.08
C GLN A 49 -24.59 13.09 -6.86
N LYS A 50 -23.31 13.35 -6.59
CA LYS A 50 -22.52 14.40 -7.25
C LYS A 50 -22.37 14.15 -8.75
N LEU A 51 -22.22 12.90 -9.16
CA LEU A 51 -22.04 12.47 -10.56
C LEU A 51 -23.35 12.11 -11.26
N GLU A 52 -24.49 12.18 -10.55
CA GLU A 52 -25.82 11.83 -11.09
C GLU A 52 -25.89 10.38 -11.59
N VAL A 53 -25.28 9.45 -10.84
CA VAL A 53 -25.29 8.01 -11.12
C VAL A 53 -25.90 7.23 -9.95
N GLN A 54 -26.14 5.92 -10.13
CA GLN A 54 -26.58 5.08 -9.02
C GLN A 54 -25.39 4.71 -8.12
N PRO A 55 -25.56 4.58 -6.79
CA PRO A 55 -24.51 4.18 -5.86
C PRO A 55 -23.78 2.88 -6.26
N ILE A 56 -24.51 1.92 -6.85
CA ILE A 56 -23.91 0.68 -7.34
C ILE A 56 -22.84 0.92 -8.42
N ASN A 57 -22.96 1.98 -9.24
CA ASN A 57 -21.95 2.30 -10.25
C ASN A 57 -20.63 2.80 -9.63
N ILE A 58 -20.69 3.36 -8.44
CA ILE A 58 -19.48 3.74 -7.67
C ILE A 58 -18.92 2.52 -6.96
N GLN A 59 -19.81 1.71 -6.34
CA GLN A 59 -19.41 0.49 -5.66
C GLN A 59 -18.67 -0.50 -6.59
N GLU A 60 -19.15 -0.68 -7.83
CA GLU A 60 -18.49 -1.53 -8.81
C GLU A 60 -17.06 -1.06 -9.14
N LEU A 61 -16.78 0.25 -9.14
CA LEU A 61 -15.44 0.78 -9.34
C LEU A 61 -14.54 0.50 -8.12
N ILE A 62 -15.06 0.72 -6.91
CA ILE A 62 -14.30 0.51 -5.67
C ILE A 62 -13.89 -0.95 -5.52
N THR A 63 -14.77 -1.88 -5.87
CA THR A 63 -14.49 -3.32 -5.78
C THR A 63 -13.66 -3.86 -6.94
N PHE A 64 -13.66 -3.18 -8.09
CA PHE A 64 -12.90 -3.59 -9.27
C PHE A 64 -11.44 -3.14 -9.23
N TYR A 65 -11.17 -1.92 -8.78
CA TYR A 65 -9.81 -1.34 -8.79
C TYR A 65 -9.07 -1.60 -7.48
N PRO A 66 -7.95 -2.37 -7.49
CA PRO A 66 -7.26 -2.79 -6.25
C PRO A 66 -6.68 -1.65 -5.41
N MET A 67 -6.49 -0.46 -5.99
CA MET A 67 -6.00 0.72 -5.25
C MET A 67 -7.12 1.42 -4.48
N LEU A 68 -8.39 1.13 -4.78
CA LEU A 68 -9.54 1.68 -4.07
C LEU A 68 -9.92 0.76 -2.90
N ARG A 69 -10.48 1.33 -1.85
CA ARG A 69 -10.75 0.60 -0.62
C ARG A 69 -11.96 1.13 0.14
N GLU A 70 -12.70 0.20 0.72
CA GLU A 70 -13.86 0.50 1.58
C GLU A 70 -13.48 0.76 3.04
N LYS A 71 -12.28 0.33 3.45
CA LYS A 71 -11.77 0.47 4.83
C LYS A 71 -10.35 1.02 4.81
N PRO A 72 -9.97 1.86 5.77
CA PRO A 72 -8.61 2.36 5.87
C PRO A 72 -7.60 1.23 6.04
N TRP A 73 -6.44 1.37 5.41
CA TRP A 73 -5.29 0.50 5.66
C TRP A 73 -4.56 0.90 6.94
N GLY A 74 -3.64 0.05 7.38
CA GLY A 74 -2.66 0.43 8.39
C GLY A 74 -1.70 1.51 7.88
N LYS A 75 -0.95 2.12 8.79
CA LYS A 75 0.05 3.15 8.44
C LYS A 75 1.10 2.64 7.46
N LYS A 76 1.36 1.33 7.50
CA LYS A 76 2.22 0.62 6.55
C LYS A 76 1.41 -0.49 5.89
N HIS A 77 1.33 -0.42 4.57
CA HIS A 77 0.58 -1.37 3.76
C HIS A 77 1.51 -2.32 3.03
N LEU A 78 1.44 -3.61 3.39
CA LEU A 78 2.22 -4.68 2.79
C LEU A 78 1.38 -5.44 1.77
N ARG A 79 1.88 -5.57 0.56
CA ARG A 79 1.26 -6.32 -0.54
C ARG A 79 2.21 -7.41 -1.01
N VAL A 80 1.77 -8.67 -0.98
CA VAL A 80 2.56 -9.83 -1.39
C VAL A 80 2.02 -10.36 -2.72
N CYS A 81 2.86 -10.40 -3.75
CA CYS A 81 2.47 -10.94 -5.05
C CYS A 81 2.13 -12.43 -4.94
N ARG A 82 0.93 -12.84 -5.39
CA ARG A 82 0.47 -14.24 -5.38
C ARG A 82 0.38 -14.89 -6.76
N THR A 83 0.70 -14.17 -7.83
CA THR A 83 0.66 -14.73 -9.17
C THR A 83 1.72 -15.81 -9.39
N LEU A 84 1.50 -16.66 -10.40
CA LEU A 84 2.17 -17.93 -10.58
C LEU A 84 3.70 -17.90 -10.38
N PRO A 85 4.49 -16.99 -10.97
CA PRO A 85 5.95 -16.97 -10.76
C PRO A 85 6.35 -16.80 -9.30
N CYS A 86 5.71 -15.86 -8.59
CA CYS A 86 5.96 -15.62 -7.16
C CYS A 86 5.45 -16.78 -6.29
N ALA A 87 4.28 -17.33 -6.61
CA ALA A 87 3.71 -18.48 -5.92
C ALA A 87 4.65 -19.70 -5.99
N LEU A 88 5.18 -20.02 -7.17
CA LEU A 88 6.15 -21.10 -7.37
C LEU A 88 7.47 -20.88 -6.61
N ARG A 89 7.84 -19.62 -6.38
CA ARG A 89 9.04 -19.23 -5.61
C ARG A 89 8.77 -19.05 -4.12
N GLY A 90 7.56 -19.34 -3.63
CA GLY A 90 7.23 -19.42 -2.21
C GLY A 90 6.57 -18.18 -1.60
N SER A 91 5.90 -17.31 -2.38
CA SER A 91 5.26 -16.11 -1.85
C SER A 91 4.21 -16.36 -0.77
N TYR A 92 3.56 -17.50 -0.77
CA TYR A 92 2.64 -17.88 0.31
C TYR A 92 3.38 -18.08 1.66
N ALA A 93 4.56 -18.71 1.63
CA ALA A 93 5.40 -18.84 2.83
C ALA A 93 5.95 -17.46 3.27
N THR A 94 6.28 -16.58 2.32
CA THR A 94 6.62 -15.19 2.57
C THR A 94 5.51 -14.47 3.34
N CYS A 95 4.26 -14.56 2.85
CA CYS A 95 3.09 -13.96 3.50
C CYS A 95 2.91 -14.50 4.93
N GLN A 96 2.94 -15.83 5.11
CA GLN A 96 2.83 -16.44 6.44
C GLN A 96 3.92 -15.99 7.42
N SER A 97 5.14 -15.76 6.94
CA SER A 97 6.23 -15.23 7.78
C SER A 97 5.97 -13.79 8.21
N LEU A 98 5.44 -12.95 7.30
CA LEU A 98 5.02 -11.59 7.61
C LEU A 98 3.85 -11.57 8.62
N GLU A 99 2.82 -12.42 8.41
CA GLU A 99 1.70 -12.56 9.35
C GLU A 99 2.16 -12.84 10.77
N LYS A 100 3.00 -13.85 10.93
CA LYS A 100 3.53 -14.25 12.25
C LYS A 100 4.36 -13.16 12.90
N LYS A 101 5.17 -12.46 12.12
CA LYS A 101 6.12 -11.49 12.65
C LYS A 101 5.49 -10.15 12.98
N LEU A 102 4.53 -9.70 12.17
CA LEU A 102 3.83 -8.42 12.35
C LEU A 102 2.54 -8.55 13.18
N GLY A 103 2.10 -9.78 13.45
CA GLY A 103 0.87 -10.01 14.20
C GLY A 103 -0.40 -9.56 13.45
N VAL A 104 -0.37 -9.61 12.11
CA VAL A 104 -1.49 -9.21 11.26
C VAL A 104 -1.83 -10.36 10.31
N LYS A 105 -3.11 -10.66 10.13
CA LYS A 105 -3.56 -11.67 9.16
C LYS A 105 -3.70 -11.06 7.77
N GLU A 106 -3.49 -11.90 6.76
CA GLU A 106 -3.78 -11.53 5.37
C GLU A 106 -5.23 -11.03 5.22
N GLY A 107 -5.41 -9.97 4.44
CA GLY A 107 -6.69 -9.29 4.23
C GLY A 107 -7.13 -8.42 5.42
N HIS A 108 -6.29 -8.22 6.43
CA HIS A 108 -6.66 -7.49 7.65
C HIS A 108 -5.68 -6.37 7.99
N VAL A 109 -6.13 -5.49 8.87
CA VAL A 109 -5.31 -4.47 9.53
C VAL A 109 -4.98 -4.96 10.94
N SER A 110 -3.76 -4.71 11.41
CA SER A 110 -3.34 -5.02 12.78
C SER A 110 -4.17 -4.25 13.80
N ASP A 111 -4.37 -4.82 15.00
CA ASP A 111 -5.22 -4.24 16.06
C ASP A 111 -4.77 -2.83 16.47
N ASN A 112 -3.48 -2.53 16.33
CA ASN A 112 -2.92 -1.20 16.64
C ASN A 112 -2.97 -0.23 15.44
N GLY A 113 -3.51 -0.64 14.28
CA GLY A 113 -3.59 0.19 13.07
C GLY A 113 -2.25 0.48 12.38
N GLU A 114 -1.16 -0.17 12.79
CA GLU A 114 0.17 0.13 12.24
C GLU A 114 0.43 -0.58 10.90
N TYR A 115 -0.08 -1.81 10.72
CA TYR A 115 0.19 -2.64 9.55
C TYR A 115 -1.09 -3.15 8.91
N SER A 116 -1.09 -3.23 7.59
CA SER A 116 -2.04 -4.03 6.83
C SER A 116 -1.28 -4.96 5.89
N LEU A 117 -1.78 -6.16 5.69
CA LEU A 117 -1.16 -7.19 4.87
C LEU A 117 -2.21 -7.80 3.96
N GLU A 118 -1.92 -7.86 2.66
CA GLU A 118 -2.78 -8.51 1.68
C GLU A 118 -2.00 -9.19 0.58
N PHE A 119 -2.65 -10.15 -0.07
CA PHE A 119 -2.18 -10.65 -1.35
C PHE A 119 -2.58 -9.68 -2.46
N MET A 120 -1.65 -9.45 -3.38
CA MET A 120 -1.86 -8.67 -4.58
C MET A 120 -1.65 -9.55 -5.81
N GLU A 121 -2.31 -9.20 -6.90
CA GLU A 121 -2.00 -9.76 -8.22
C GLU A 121 -0.61 -9.31 -8.67
N CYS A 122 -0.23 -9.58 -9.93
CA CYS A 122 1.13 -9.38 -10.40
C CYS A 122 1.66 -7.96 -10.16
N LEU A 123 2.78 -7.87 -9.43
CA LEU A 123 3.52 -6.63 -9.18
C LEU A 123 4.56 -6.33 -10.28
N ALA A 124 4.48 -7.03 -11.41
CA ALA A 124 5.25 -6.84 -12.64
C ALA A 124 6.77 -7.07 -12.55
N ASP A 125 7.26 -7.77 -11.51
CA ASP A 125 8.67 -8.12 -11.34
C ASP A 125 8.87 -9.63 -11.17
N CYS A 126 8.44 -10.39 -12.18
CA CYS A 126 8.40 -11.86 -12.13
C CYS A 126 9.79 -12.50 -12.12
N GLY A 127 10.84 -11.81 -12.60
CA GLY A 127 12.22 -12.29 -12.62
C GLY A 127 12.80 -12.40 -11.22
N GLU A 128 12.41 -11.51 -10.32
CA GLU A 128 12.96 -11.34 -8.98
C GLU A 128 11.96 -11.71 -7.86
N GLY A 129 11.03 -12.63 -8.15
CA GLY A 129 10.08 -13.12 -7.13
C GLY A 129 10.74 -13.96 -6.03
N PRO A 130 10.11 -14.11 -4.87
CA PRO A 130 8.85 -13.49 -4.46
C PRO A 130 8.97 -11.98 -4.28
N VAL A 131 7.93 -11.25 -4.71
CA VAL A 131 7.89 -9.78 -4.65
C VAL A 131 6.95 -9.33 -3.55
N VAL A 132 7.42 -8.43 -2.71
CA VAL A 132 6.66 -7.76 -1.67
C VAL A 132 6.74 -6.25 -1.88
N MET A 133 5.62 -5.57 -1.77
CA MET A 133 5.57 -4.12 -1.82
C MET A 133 5.15 -3.58 -0.45
N VAL A 134 5.87 -2.59 0.05
CA VAL A 134 5.54 -1.88 1.29
C VAL A 134 5.29 -0.43 0.92
N ASP A 135 4.06 0.03 1.11
CA ASP A 135 3.58 1.32 0.58
C ASP A 135 3.87 1.40 -0.94
N GLU A 136 4.74 2.32 -1.36
CA GLU A 136 5.15 2.50 -2.76
C GLU A 136 6.51 1.85 -3.10
N GLN A 137 7.11 1.12 -2.15
CA GLN A 137 8.43 0.53 -2.32
C GLN A 137 8.35 -0.96 -2.58
N THR A 138 8.99 -1.42 -3.65
CA THR A 138 9.06 -2.84 -4.04
C THR A 138 10.32 -3.49 -3.50
N TYR A 139 10.17 -4.69 -2.94
CA TYR A 139 11.23 -5.56 -2.43
C TYR A 139 11.24 -6.86 -3.21
N GLU A 140 12.39 -7.20 -3.76
CA GLU A 140 12.64 -8.34 -4.63
C GLU A 140 13.24 -9.52 -3.85
N ASN A 141 13.03 -10.75 -4.36
CA ASN A 141 13.59 -11.98 -3.78
C ASN A 141 13.28 -12.18 -2.29
N VAL A 142 12.09 -11.78 -1.85
CA VAL A 142 11.66 -11.87 -0.44
C VAL A 142 11.10 -13.26 -0.15
N ASP A 143 11.98 -14.24 0.08
CA ASP A 143 11.60 -15.56 0.60
C ASP A 143 11.13 -15.47 2.07
N ALA A 144 10.74 -16.62 2.65
CA ALA A 144 10.20 -16.68 4.00
C ALA A 144 11.19 -16.17 5.09
N GLU A 145 12.50 -16.37 4.92
CA GLU A 145 13.52 -15.92 5.85
C GLU A 145 13.75 -14.40 5.73
N LYS A 146 13.83 -13.90 4.51
CA LYS A 146 13.96 -12.47 4.22
C LYS A 146 12.71 -11.68 4.60
N ALA A 147 11.53 -12.30 4.54
CA ALA A 147 10.29 -11.71 5.03
C ALA A 147 10.36 -11.39 6.54
N VAL A 148 10.94 -12.27 7.35
CA VAL A 148 11.15 -12.01 8.78
C VAL A 148 12.08 -10.81 8.99
N LEU A 149 13.15 -10.72 8.21
CA LEU A 149 14.10 -9.60 8.31
C LEU A 149 13.50 -8.29 7.82
N LEU A 150 12.69 -8.33 6.74
CA LEU A 150 11.94 -7.18 6.26
C LEU A 150 10.98 -6.66 7.34
N ALA A 151 10.25 -7.58 8.00
CA ALA A 151 9.37 -7.23 9.11
C ALA A 151 10.14 -6.64 10.30
N ASP A 152 11.33 -7.16 10.62
CA ASP A 152 12.20 -6.60 11.68
C ASP A 152 12.65 -5.16 11.36
N LEU A 153 12.95 -4.86 10.09
CA LEU A 153 13.29 -3.51 9.64
C LEU A 153 12.09 -2.56 9.76
N LEU A 154 10.90 -3.05 9.40
CA LEU A 154 9.63 -2.32 9.57
C LEU A 154 9.38 -1.98 11.04
N LEU A 155 9.45 -2.96 11.94
CA LEU A 155 9.22 -2.80 13.37
C LEU A 155 10.21 -1.82 14.01
N LYS A 156 11.43 -1.72 13.47
CA LYS A 156 12.47 -0.79 13.94
C LYS A 156 12.36 0.61 13.29
N GLY A 157 11.43 0.84 12.37
CA GLY A 157 11.31 2.09 11.62
C GLY A 157 12.53 2.42 10.74
N LYS A 158 13.25 1.39 10.26
CA LYS A 158 14.50 1.55 9.52
C LYS A 158 14.39 1.30 8.02
N LEU A 159 13.17 1.21 7.49
CA LEU A 159 12.98 1.12 6.05
C LEU A 159 13.25 2.48 5.40
N ASP A 160 14.16 2.47 4.44
CA ASP A 160 14.48 3.64 3.62
C ASP A 160 13.40 3.82 2.55
N SER A 161 12.49 4.77 2.74
CA SER A 161 11.40 5.07 1.80
C SER A 161 11.84 5.89 0.57
N SER A 162 13.14 6.20 0.43
CA SER A 162 13.65 7.08 -0.63
C SER A 162 13.87 6.36 -1.98
N LYS A 163 13.80 5.03 -2.02
CA LYS A 163 14.05 4.22 -3.23
C LYS A 163 12.81 3.43 -3.63
N LYS A 164 12.39 3.57 -4.89
CA LYS A 164 11.22 2.84 -5.42
C LYS A 164 11.46 1.33 -5.60
N PHE A 165 12.69 0.91 -5.85
CA PHE A 165 13.11 -0.49 -5.97
C PHE A 165 14.34 -0.71 -5.09
N VAL A 166 14.28 -1.67 -4.20
CA VAL A 166 15.40 -2.04 -3.32
C VAL A 166 15.56 -3.55 -3.41
N SER A 167 16.70 -4.00 -3.95
CA SER A 167 17.08 -5.39 -3.72
C SER A 167 17.29 -5.58 -2.23
N TYR A 168 16.87 -6.72 -1.69
CA TYR A 168 17.00 -7.04 -0.28
C TYR A 168 18.44 -6.85 0.23
N GLU A 169 19.44 -7.18 -0.60
CA GLU A 169 20.86 -6.98 -0.27
C GLU A 169 21.22 -5.50 -0.06
N GLN A 170 20.59 -4.58 -0.82
CA GLN A 170 20.80 -3.14 -0.65
C GLN A 170 20.18 -2.60 0.64
N ALA A 171 19.05 -3.17 1.08
CA ALA A 171 18.43 -2.81 2.37
C ALA A 171 19.33 -3.18 3.55
N LEU A 172 20.05 -4.32 3.51
CA LEU A 172 21.00 -4.73 4.52
C LEU A 172 22.30 -3.90 4.53
N VAL A 173 22.78 -3.45 3.37
CA VAL A 173 23.98 -2.61 3.26
C VAL A 173 23.78 -1.25 3.93
N SER A 174 22.55 -0.73 3.99
CA SER A 174 22.28 0.50 4.73
C SER A 174 22.47 0.35 6.24
N GLU A 175 22.17 -0.82 6.82
CA GLU A 175 22.45 -1.09 8.25
C GLU A 175 23.94 -1.15 8.58
N SER A 176 24.76 -1.71 7.70
CA SER A 176 26.21 -1.82 7.93
C SER A 176 26.91 -0.45 7.89
N LYS A 177 26.48 0.45 7.01
CA LYS A 177 27.01 1.82 6.93
C LYS A 177 26.61 2.67 8.12
N THR A 178 25.40 2.49 8.66
CA THR A 178 24.94 3.23 9.85
C THR A 178 25.69 2.78 11.11
N LYS A 179 25.99 1.49 11.25
CA LYS A 179 26.81 0.98 12.37
C LYS A 179 28.28 1.42 12.31
N ALA A 180 28.83 1.59 11.10
CA ALA A 180 30.19 2.09 10.92
C ALA A 180 30.32 3.59 11.26
N SER A 181 29.31 4.40 10.91
CA SER A 181 29.31 5.84 11.19
C SER A 181 29.12 6.18 12.68
N VAL A 182 28.41 5.31 13.43
CA VAL A 182 28.22 5.48 14.89
C VAL A 182 29.48 5.11 15.66
N LYS A 183 30.24 4.06 15.23
CA LYS A 183 31.51 3.69 15.86
C LYS A 183 32.61 4.73 15.64
N SER A 184 32.63 5.41 14.51
CA SER A 184 33.64 6.45 14.23
C SER A 184 33.44 7.76 15.02
N LYS A 185 32.26 8.00 15.58
CA LYS A 185 31.95 9.17 16.43
C LYS A 185 32.20 8.94 17.91
N SER A 186 32.32 7.66 18.37
CA SER A 186 32.58 7.35 19.78
C SER A 186 34.10 7.20 20.12
N SER A 187 34.97 7.21 19.11
CA SER A 187 36.44 7.12 19.31
C SER A 187 37.18 8.46 19.22
N LYS A 188 36.40 9.60 19.21
CA LYS A 188 36.97 10.96 19.29
C LYS A 188 36.34 11.74 20.45
N LYS A 189 36.49 11.19 21.66
CA LYS A 189 36.36 11.95 22.91
C LYS A 189 37.42 11.47 23.88
#